data_85d419ec219a7b74a7e7ec45ce7a9cef
#
_entry.id   85d419ec219a7b74a7e7ec45ce7a9cef
#
_cell.length_a   1.000
_cell.length_b   1.000
_cell.length_c   1.000
_cell.angle_alpha   90.00
_cell.angle_beta   90.00
_cell.angle_gamma   90.00
#
_symmetry.space_group_name_H-M   'P 1'
#
loop_
_entity.id
_entity.type
_entity.pdbx_description
1 polymer ?
#
loop_
_entity_poly.entity_id
_entity_poly.type
_entity_poly.pdbx_seq_one_letter_code
_entity_poly.pdbx_strand_id
1 'polypeptide(L)'
;MRSLILLSVAGAVVAAASSGECDEHFRSSQQTAIADVEARSDELKAVNQAIWNFAEVGLEEHQSASLLVSKLKQNGFEVEHGVSDMPTAFVASYGSGKPIIGILAEYDALPGMSQKVQPERLPLQEGAAGHACGHSGLGTGALGAALAVKASIEKHNLKGTLRLYGTPAEETVIGKVYMLLDGQFDDLDVCLHWHPSTRTNVWAGSSKALISAKFTFDGISAHAAGSPENGRSALDAVELMNVGVNFMREHTKEDARLHYVITNGGGAPNVVPPKATVWYFVRADKHEDVEYYFKWVRDIAEGAEKMTRTKLSVQIDTDCHELIQNTPLSELLFAN
;
A
#
# COMPACT_ATOMS: atom_id res chain seq x y z
N MET A 1 -1.46 22.26 4.74
CA MET A 1 -0.91 20.90 4.58
C MET A 1 0.59 20.80 4.90
N ARG A 2 1.32 21.92 5.06
CA ARG A 2 2.80 21.92 5.16
C ARG A 2 3.39 21.64 6.55
N SER A 3 2.64 21.79 7.62
CA SER A 3 3.20 21.82 8.98
C SER A 3 3.02 20.53 9.83
N LEU A 4 2.00 19.71 9.56
CA LEU A 4 1.62 18.65 10.50
C LEU A 4 2.46 17.36 10.42
N ILE A 5 2.93 16.98 9.25
CA ILE A 5 3.63 15.69 9.07
C ILE A 5 5.05 15.71 9.66
N LEU A 6 5.69 16.87 9.62
CA LEU A 6 7.07 17.05 10.11
C LEU A 6 7.18 17.16 11.63
N LEU A 7 6.15 17.70 12.26
CA LEU A 7 6.13 17.94 13.69
C LEU A 7 6.14 16.62 14.52
N SER A 8 5.54 15.56 14.01
CA SER A 8 5.39 14.29 14.72
C SER A 8 6.67 13.47 14.82
N VAL A 9 7.53 13.52 13.80
CA VAL A 9 8.77 12.72 13.79
C VAL A 9 9.83 13.36 14.69
N ALA A 10 9.90 14.68 14.75
CA ALA A 10 10.82 15.38 15.66
C ALA A 10 10.43 15.18 17.14
N GLY A 11 9.13 15.05 17.44
CA GLY A 11 8.62 14.83 18.80
C GLY A 11 8.96 13.46 19.39
N ALA A 12 9.01 12.41 18.57
CA ALA A 12 9.30 11.06 19.03
C ALA A 12 10.77 10.85 19.42
N VAL A 13 11.70 11.67 18.90
CA VAL A 13 13.15 11.57 19.21
C VAL A 13 13.51 12.21 20.57
N VAL A 14 12.66 13.07 21.14
CA VAL A 14 13.00 13.94 22.29
C VAL A 14 12.46 13.43 23.64
N ALA A 15 11.72 12.35 23.73
CA ALA A 15 10.99 11.91 24.93
C ALA A 15 11.85 11.48 26.16
N ALA A 16 13.10 11.92 26.30
CA ALA A 16 14.01 11.48 27.38
C ALA A 16 14.68 12.58 28.23
N ALA A 17 14.16 13.81 28.29
CA ALA A 17 14.80 14.91 29.07
C ALA A 17 13.85 15.68 30.01
N SER A 18 14.37 16.38 31.02
CA SER A 18 13.64 17.09 32.09
C SER A 18 12.87 18.35 31.61
N SER A 19 11.76 18.71 32.28
CA SER A 19 10.61 19.45 31.75
C SER A 19 10.76 20.91 31.26
N GLY A 20 11.83 21.61 31.50
CA GLY A 20 11.96 23.02 31.10
C GLY A 20 12.92 23.26 29.92
N GLU A 21 14.12 22.70 29.99
CA GLU A 21 15.11 22.73 28.88
C GLU A 21 14.67 21.85 27.70
N CYS A 22 13.87 20.83 27.97
CA CYS A 22 13.26 19.96 26.97
C CYS A 22 12.35 20.73 26.02
N ASP A 23 11.53 21.64 26.52
CA ASP A 23 10.56 22.40 25.73
C ASP A 23 11.22 23.36 24.71
N GLU A 24 12.30 24.03 25.10
CA GLU A 24 13.00 24.97 24.22
C GLU A 24 13.81 24.23 23.14
N HIS A 25 14.48 23.15 23.50
CA HIS A 25 15.24 22.31 22.58
C HIS A 25 14.30 21.58 21.58
N PHE A 26 13.17 21.09 22.07
CA PHE A 26 12.12 20.51 21.23
C PHE A 26 11.57 21.50 20.20
N ARG A 27 11.16 22.69 20.63
CA ARG A 27 10.67 23.74 19.73
C ARG A 27 11.71 24.17 18.69
N SER A 28 12.99 24.24 19.11
CA SER A 28 14.08 24.58 18.19
C SER A 28 14.32 23.52 17.13
N SER A 29 14.19 22.22 17.46
CA SER A 29 14.32 21.12 16.50
C SER A 29 13.14 21.06 15.53
N GLN A 30 11.91 21.32 16.00
CA GLN A 30 10.73 21.47 15.15
C GLN A 30 10.88 22.62 14.13
N GLN A 31 11.33 23.78 14.59
CA GLN A 31 11.59 24.94 13.72
C GLN A 31 12.64 24.62 12.66
N THR A 32 13.67 23.87 13.01
CA THR A 32 14.69 23.41 12.05
C THR A 32 14.08 22.52 10.98
N ALA A 33 13.24 21.56 11.36
CA ALA A 33 12.56 20.65 10.43
C ALA A 33 11.63 21.43 9.49
N ILE A 34 10.84 22.38 10.01
CA ILE A 34 9.94 23.21 9.20
C ILE A 34 10.73 24.05 8.20
N ALA A 35 11.79 24.72 8.65
CA ALA A 35 12.63 25.55 7.80
C ALA A 35 13.33 24.76 6.68
N ASP A 36 13.77 23.51 6.95
CA ASP A 36 14.36 22.62 5.92
C ASP A 36 13.34 22.25 4.83
N VAL A 37 12.11 21.90 5.22
CA VAL A 37 11.05 21.62 4.22
C VAL A 37 10.69 22.84 3.40
N GLU A 38 10.60 24.01 4.02
CA GLU A 38 10.32 25.25 3.30
C GLU A 38 11.43 25.57 2.29
N ALA A 39 12.69 25.41 2.70
CA ALA A 39 13.85 25.62 1.82
C ALA A 39 13.89 24.64 0.64
N ARG A 40 13.40 23.40 0.84
CA ARG A 40 13.33 22.36 -0.20
C ARG A 40 12.01 22.34 -0.98
N SER A 41 11.11 23.29 -0.76
CA SER A 41 9.76 23.29 -1.33
C SER A 41 9.73 23.03 -2.84
N ASP A 42 10.61 23.67 -3.60
CA ASP A 42 10.64 23.53 -5.06
C ASP A 42 11.24 22.18 -5.51
N GLU A 43 12.24 21.68 -4.78
CA GLU A 43 12.79 20.33 -4.98
C GLU A 43 11.70 19.27 -4.74
N LEU A 44 10.98 19.34 -3.63
CA LEU A 44 9.91 18.39 -3.28
C LEU A 44 8.76 18.46 -4.28
N LYS A 45 8.37 19.64 -4.75
CA LYS A 45 7.36 19.77 -5.82
C LYS A 45 7.82 19.08 -7.10
N ALA A 46 9.09 19.23 -7.48
CA ALA A 46 9.65 18.60 -8.67
C ALA A 46 9.67 17.07 -8.54
N VAL A 47 10.00 16.53 -7.35
CA VAL A 47 9.94 15.10 -7.07
C VAL A 47 8.50 14.58 -7.19
N ASN A 48 7.53 15.25 -6.55
CA ASN A 48 6.12 14.88 -6.64
C ASN A 48 5.61 14.88 -8.10
N GLN A 49 5.96 15.91 -8.87
CA GLN A 49 5.55 16.00 -10.27
C GLN A 49 6.21 14.92 -11.13
N ALA A 50 7.44 14.54 -10.83
CA ALA A 50 8.12 13.45 -11.55
C ALA A 50 7.44 12.10 -11.28
N ILE A 51 7.19 11.76 -10.01
CA ILE A 51 6.49 10.51 -9.63
C ILE A 51 5.06 10.51 -10.23
N TRP A 52 4.35 11.64 -10.17
CA TRP A 52 3.04 11.79 -10.81
C TRP A 52 3.09 11.46 -12.31
N ASN A 53 4.12 11.92 -13.00
CA ASN A 53 4.27 11.69 -14.45
C ASN A 53 4.70 10.26 -14.78
N PHE A 54 5.49 9.62 -13.93
CA PHE A 54 5.87 8.21 -14.11
C PHE A 54 4.65 7.30 -14.03
N ALA A 55 3.77 7.53 -13.06
CA ALA A 55 2.52 6.79 -12.87
C ALA A 55 2.68 5.27 -12.97
N GLU A 56 3.69 4.73 -12.31
CA GLU A 56 4.07 3.32 -12.33
C GLU A 56 3.18 2.52 -11.37
N VAL A 57 2.68 1.38 -11.81
CA VAL A 57 1.85 0.49 -10.99
C VAL A 57 2.71 -0.39 -10.08
N GLY A 58 2.07 -1.00 -9.10
CA GLY A 58 2.75 -1.82 -8.08
C GLY A 58 3.71 -2.86 -8.64
N LEU A 59 4.89 -2.96 -8.04
CA LEU A 59 6.09 -3.73 -8.41
C LEU A 59 6.80 -3.26 -9.69
N GLU A 60 6.29 -2.25 -10.38
CA GLU A 60 6.88 -1.64 -11.58
C GLU A 60 7.35 -0.20 -11.33
N GLU A 61 7.40 0.25 -10.07
CA GLU A 61 7.73 1.64 -9.67
C GLU A 61 9.24 1.92 -9.77
N HIS A 62 9.89 1.50 -10.85
CA HIS A 62 11.35 1.56 -11.00
C HIS A 62 11.91 2.98 -11.03
N GLN A 63 11.25 3.91 -11.75
CA GLN A 63 11.69 5.30 -11.83
C GLN A 63 11.40 6.05 -10.53
N SER A 64 10.24 5.82 -9.93
CA SER A 64 9.81 6.42 -8.68
C SER A 64 10.73 6.02 -7.53
N ALA A 65 11.00 4.72 -7.36
CA ALA A 65 11.95 4.20 -6.37
C ALA A 65 13.37 4.73 -6.61
N SER A 66 13.86 4.70 -7.85
CA SER A 66 15.20 5.19 -8.21
C SER A 66 15.36 6.69 -7.92
N LEU A 67 14.34 7.50 -8.17
CA LEU A 67 14.34 8.93 -7.85
C LEU A 67 14.45 9.16 -6.35
N LEU A 68 13.60 8.50 -5.54
CA LEU A 68 13.62 8.61 -4.08
C LEU A 68 14.97 8.15 -3.51
N VAL A 69 15.46 6.99 -3.94
CA VAL A 69 16.78 6.43 -3.55
C VAL A 69 17.91 7.40 -3.90
N SER A 70 17.90 7.99 -5.10
CA SER A 70 18.91 8.96 -5.52
C SER A 70 18.93 10.19 -4.62
N LYS A 71 17.74 10.74 -4.28
CA LYS A 71 17.60 11.88 -3.37
C LYS A 71 18.12 11.58 -1.97
N LEU A 72 17.82 10.39 -1.44
CA LEU A 72 18.28 9.95 -0.13
C LEU A 72 19.79 9.78 -0.10
N LYS A 73 20.40 9.11 -1.09
CA LYS A 73 21.85 8.94 -1.22
C LYS A 73 22.57 10.29 -1.34
N GLN A 74 22.06 11.22 -2.17
CA GLN A 74 22.60 12.58 -2.31
C GLN A 74 22.61 13.36 -0.99
N ASN A 75 21.68 13.04 -0.09
CA ASN A 75 21.58 13.62 1.23
C ASN A 75 22.23 12.78 2.34
N GLY A 76 23.06 11.79 2.00
CA GLY A 76 23.91 11.06 2.95
C GLY A 76 23.22 9.93 3.70
N PHE A 77 22.06 9.44 3.23
CA PHE A 77 21.46 8.21 3.73
C PHE A 77 22.20 6.98 3.18
N GLU A 78 22.37 5.97 4.01
CA GLU A 78 22.73 4.63 3.57
C GLU A 78 21.47 3.95 3.04
N VAL A 79 21.50 3.43 1.80
CA VAL A 79 20.31 2.87 1.16
C VAL A 79 20.55 1.45 0.70
N GLU A 80 19.77 0.54 1.25
CA GLU A 80 19.60 -0.82 0.77
C GLU A 80 18.38 -0.87 -0.17
N HIS A 81 18.56 -1.42 -1.36
CA HIS A 81 17.57 -1.42 -2.43
C HIS A 81 17.28 -2.84 -2.90
N GLY A 82 16.04 -3.14 -3.23
CA GLY A 82 15.60 -4.49 -3.62
C GLY A 82 15.37 -5.41 -2.42
N VAL A 83 15.02 -4.86 -1.26
CA VAL A 83 14.75 -5.65 -0.05
C VAL A 83 13.49 -6.50 -0.22
N SER A 84 13.41 -7.60 0.53
CA SER A 84 12.27 -8.52 0.55
C SER A 84 11.90 -9.08 -0.84
N ASP A 85 12.91 -9.29 -1.70
CA ASP A 85 12.77 -9.76 -3.07
C ASP A 85 11.87 -8.87 -3.97
N MET A 86 11.63 -7.62 -3.56
CA MET A 86 10.88 -6.64 -4.34
C MET A 86 11.84 -5.61 -4.97
N PRO A 87 11.98 -5.57 -6.30
CA PRO A 87 12.97 -4.73 -6.99
C PRO A 87 12.84 -3.23 -6.71
N THR A 88 11.65 -2.78 -6.35
CA THR A 88 11.32 -1.37 -6.11
C THR A 88 11.27 -1.00 -4.63
N ALA A 89 11.36 -1.97 -3.71
CA ALA A 89 11.46 -1.73 -2.27
C ALA A 89 12.85 -1.25 -1.85
N PHE A 90 12.93 -0.40 -0.83
CA PHE A 90 14.21 0.04 -0.26
C PHE A 90 14.09 0.42 1.22
N VAL A 91 15.22 0.40 1.91
CA VAL A 91 15.38 0.95 3.27
C VAL A 91 16.52 1.97 3.25
N ALA A 92 16.23 3.19 3.67
CA ALA A 92 17.22 4.27 3.75
C ALA A 92 17.42 4.67 5.22
N SER A 93 18.64 4.55 5.73
CA SER A 93 18.98 4.78 7.13
C SER A 93 19.88 6.00 7.32
N TYR A 94 19.63 6.76 8.38
CA TYR A 94 20.47 7.87 8.81
C TYR A 94 20.57 7.94 10.35
N GLY A 95 21.76 8.28 10.87
CA GLY A 95 22.01 8.31 12.31
C GLY A 95 22.43 6.95 12.87
N SER A 96 22.45 6.82 14.18
CA SER A 96 22.83 5.57 14.83
C SER A 96 22.28 5.44 16.25
N GLY A 97 22.09 4.19 16.70
CA GLY A 97 21.58 3.86 18.02
C GLY A 97 20.07 4.00 18.13
N LYS A 98 19.58 3.96 19.35
CA LYS A 98 18.15 4.02 19.69
C LYS A 98 17.72 5.44 20.06
N PRO A 99 16.43 5.80 19.86
CA PRO A 99 15.40 4.98 19.23
C PRO A 99 15.59 4.81 17.72
N ILE A 100 15.03 3.72 17.14
CA ILE A 100 14.96 3.49 15.71
C ILE A 100 13.54 3.83 15.26
N ILE A 101 13.42 4.87 14.43
CA ILE A 101 12.12 5.39 13.98
C ILE A 101 11.98 5.18 12.46
N GLY A 102 10.93 4.46 12.07
CA GLY A 102 10.57 4.23 10.69
C GLY A 102 9.55 5.22 10.16
N ILE A 103 9.70 5.63 8.91
CA ILE A 103 8.70 6.36 8.11
C ILE A 103 8.40 5.51 6.87
N LEU A 104 7.12 5.30 6.56
CA LEU A 104 6.71 4.55 5.37
C LEU A 104 6.43 5.48 4.20
N ALA A 105 6.85 5.08 3.00
CA ALA A 105 6.66 5.80 1.75
C ALA A 105 6.05 4.89 0.70
N GLU A 106 4.86 5.24 0.22
CA GLU A 106 4.20 4.62 -0.93
C GLU A 106 4.39 5.52 -2.16
N TYR A 107 4.48 4.93 -3.36
CA TYR A 107 4.71 5.66 -4.61
C TYR A 107 4.16 4.95 -5.84
N ASP A 108 3.32 3.93 -5.67
CA ASP A 108 2.62 3.23 -6.74
C ASP A 108 1.38 3.98 -7.22
N ALA A 109 1.01 3.76 -8.48
CA ALA A 109 -0.16 4.31 -9.14
C ALA A 109 -1.25 3.25 -9.37
N LEU A 110 -2.47 3.70 -9.54
CA LEU A 110 -3.63 2.86 -9.85
C LEU A 110 -3.80 2.66 -11.37
N PRO A 111 -4.03 1.42 -11.83
CA PRO A 111 -4.34 1.14 -13.23
C PRO A 111 -5.58 1.90 -13.72
N GLY A 112 -5.53 2.44 -14.94
CA GLY A 112 -6.69 3.08 -15.57
C GLY A 112 -7.08 4.45 -15.00
N MET A 113 -6.29 5.03 -14.10
CA MET A 113 -6.60 6.28 -13.40
C MET A 113 -5.77 7.47 -13.90
N SER A 114 -5.32 7.44 -15.17
CA SER A 114 -4.59 8.56 -15.78
C SER A 114 -5.39 9.85 -15.70
N GLN A 115 -4.74 10.93 -15.28
CA GLN A 115 -5.40 12.23 -15.07
C GLN A 115 -4.44 13.38 -15.33
N LYS A 116 -4.91 14.44 -15.98
CA LYS A 116 -4.23 15.74 -16.05
C LYS A 116 -4.32 16.46 -14.72
N VAL A 117 -3.37 17.40 -14.47
CA VAL A 117 -3.38 18.23 -13.26
C VAL A 117 -4.48 19.30 -13.39
N GLN A 118 -5.72 18.89 -13.21
CA GLN A 118 -6.92 19.74 -13.26
C GLN A 118 -8.08 19.05 -12.53
N PRO A 119 -9.10 19.80 -12.06
CA PRO A 119 -10.22 19.24 -11.29
C PRO A 119 -11.19 18.41 -12.16
N GLU A 120 -11.30 18.69 -13.45
CA GLU A 120 -12.16 17.91 -14.34
C GLU A 120 -11.51 16.60 -14.73
N ARG A 121 -12.33 15.54 -14.84
CA ARG A 121 -11.85 14.24 -15.30
C ARG A 121 -11.39 14.34 -16.75
N LEU A 122 -10.10 14.31 -16.95
CA LEU A 122 -9.47 14.29 -18.28
C LEU A 122 -8.18 13.49 -18.22
N PRO A 123 -8.13 12.26 -18.77
CA PRO A 123 -6.92 11.46 -18.78
C PRO A 123 -5.81 12.13 -19.60
N LEU A 124 -4.55 11.96 -19.17
CA LEU A 124 -3.38 12.25 -20.03
C LEU A 124 -3.34 11.27 -21.20
N GLN A 125 -3.57 9.99 -20.88
CA GLN A 125 -3.66 8.90 -21.85
C GLN A 125 -4.78 7.96 -21.40
N GLU A 126 -5.71 7.67 -22.27
CA GLU A 126 -6.85 6.79 -21.96
C GLU A 126 -6.36 5.39 -21.56
N GLY A 127 -6.90 4.86 -20.47
CA GLY A 127 -6.56 3.55 -19.94
C GLY A 127 -5.21 3.45 -19.23
N ALA A 128 -4.35 4.48 -19.24
CA ALA A 128 -3.08 4.49 -18.54
C ALA A 128 -3.27 4.64 -17.02
N ALA A 129 -2.23 4.29 -16.24
CA ALA A 129 -2.23 4.45 -14.79
C ALA A 129 -2.14 5.92 -14.35
N GLY A 130 -2.48 6.19 -13.09
CA GLY A 130 -2.40 7.52 -12.49
C GLY A 130 -2.51 7.49 -10.97
N HIS A 131 -2.02 8.55 -10.32
CA HIS A 131 -1.96 8.66 -8.86
C HIS A 131 -3.29 9.14 -8.22
N ALA A 132 -4.37 8.38 -8.45
CA ALA A 132 -5.68 8.74 -7.90
C ALA A 132 -5.75 8.63 -6.36
N CYS A 133 -4.92 7.80 -5.75
CA CYS A 133 -4.77 7.69 -4.29
C CYS A 133 -3.79 8.70 -3.68
N GLY A 134 -3.00 9.39 -4.53
CA GLY A 134 -2.08 10.44 -4.09
C GLY A 134 -0.72 9.96 -3.59
N HIS A 135 -0.30 8.75 -3.95
CA HIS A 135 0.97 8.16 -3.51
C HIS A 135 2.20 8.95 -4.04
N SER A 136 2.10 9.68 -5.17
CA SER A 136 3.15 10.61 -5.57
C SER A 136 3.44 11.66 -4.49
N GLY A 137 2.38 12.19 -3.87
CA GLY A 137 2.47 13.12 -2.74
C GLY A 137 2.92 12.42 -1.45
N LEU A 138 2.48 11.17 -1.23
CA LEU A 138 2.82 10.38 -0.05
C LEU A 138 4.33 10.09 0.00
N GLY A 139 4.89 9.51 -1.05
CA GLY A 139 6.33 9.22 -1.16
C GLY A 139 7.19 10.47 -1.06
N THR A 140 6.77 11.57 -1.71
CA THR A 140 7.45 12.86 -1.63
C THR A 140 7.39 13.47 -0.24
N GLY A 141 6.24 13.39 0.43
CA GLY A 141 6.08 13.90 1.80
C GLY A 141 6.93 13.11 2.81
N ALA A 142 7.00 11.78 2.66
CA ALA A 142 7.87 10.93 3.46
C ALA A 142 9.36 11.24 3.24
N LEU A 143 9.80 11.48 1.98
CA LEU A 143 11.14 11.96 1.67
C LEU A 143 11.42 13.30 2.37
N GLY A 144 10.52 14.28 2.24
CA GLY A 144 10.65 15.58 2.87
C GLY A 144 10.76 15.49 4.39
N ALA A 145 9.95 14.62 5.02
CA ALA A 145 10.01 14.36 6.45
C ALA A 145 11.36 13.77 6.87
N ALA A 146 11.86 12.77 6.12
CA ALA A 146 13.17 12.17 6.40
C ALA A 146 14.32 13.16 6.32
N LEU A 147 14.33 14.02 5.29
CA LEU A 147 15.36 15.06 5.11
C LEU A 147 15.31 16.10 6.24
N ALA A 148 14.13 16.53 6.64
CA ALA A 148 13.93 17.50 7.70
C ALA A 148 14.32 16.97 9.08
N VAL A 149 14.00 15.70 9.38
CA VAL A 149 14.44 15.04 10.62
C VAL A 149 15.96 14.90 10.62
N LYS A 150 16.57 14.53 9.49
CA LYS A 150 18.02 14.50 9.35
C LYS A 150 18.64 15.87 9.68
N ALA A 151 18.10 16.96 9.10
CA ALA A 151 18.59 18.32 9.39
C ALA A 151 18.52 18.66 10.90
N SER A 152 17.44 18.21 11.57
CA SER A 152 17.29 18.37 13.01
C SER A 152 18.28 17.52 13.80
N ILE A 153 18.51 16.27 13.40
CA ILE A 153 19.53 15.38 14.01
C ILE A 153 20.91 16.03 13.95
N GLU A 154 21.31 16.55 12.78
CA GLU A 154 22.63 17.17 12.59
C GLU A 154 22.79 18.47 13.41
N LYS A 155 21.81 19.36 13.31
CA LYS A 155 21.90 20.69 13.94
C LYS A 155 21.83 20.63 15.45
N HIS A 156 21.05 19.71 16.00
CA HIS A 156 20.80 19.59 17.44
C HIS A 156 21.50 18.40 18.09
N ASN A 157 22.34 17.68 17.32
CA ASN A 157 23.08 16.51 17.79
C ASN A 157 22.17 15.47 18.49
N LEU A 158 20.99 15.23 17.87
CA LEU A 158 20.02 14.27 18.38
C LEU A 158 20.54 12.84 18.18
N LYS A 159 20.22 11.96 19.12
CA LYS A 159 20.59 10.53 19.04
C LYS A 159 19.41 9.73 18.49
N GLY A 160 19.70 8.66 17.81
CA GLY A 160 18.73 7.74 17.24
C GLY A 160 19.01 7.43 15.78
N THR A 161 18.26 6.50 15.26
CA THR A 161 18.30 6.08 13.86
C THR A 161 16.96 6.42 13.20
N LEU A 162 17.02 7.11 12.08
CA LEU A 162 15.87 7.34 11.21
C LEU A 162 15.96 6.37 10.05
N ARG A 163 14.85 5.69 9.75
CA ARG A 163 14.72 4.87 8.54
C ARG A 163 13.53 5.32 7.69
N LEU A 164 13.77 5.53 6.41
CA LEU A 164 12.70 5.68 5.41
C LEU A 164 12.57 4.38 4.65
N TYR A 165 11.39 3.78 4.70
CA TYR A 165 11.04 2.57 4.01
C TYR A 165 10.27 2.90 2.74
N GLY A 166 10.83 2.56 1.58
CA GLY A 166 10.08 2.54 0.32
C GLY A 166 9.26 1.26 0.24
N THR A 167 7.96 1.40 0.40
CA THR A 167 7.01 0.29 0.49
C THR A 167 6.14 0.23 -0.76
N PRO A 168 6.57 -0.50 -1.82
CA PRO A 168 5.89 -0.53 -3.11
C PRO A 168 4.57 -1.30 -3.08
N ALA A 169 3.81 -1.19 -4.17
CA ALA A 169 2.68 -2.05 -4.50
C ALA A 169 1.55 -2.06 -3.45
N GLU A 170 1.26 -0.91 -2.82
CA GLU A 170 0.18 -0.83 -1.83
C GLU A 170 -1.17 -1.18 -2.46
N GLU A 171 -1.43 -0.68 -3.67
CA GLU A 171 -2.69 -0.82 -4.40
C GLU A 171 -2.95 -2.22 -4.98
N THR A 172 -1.96 -3.11 -4.92
CA THR A 172 -2.05 -4.44 -5.54
C THR A 172 -1.83 -5.58 -4.55
N VAL A 173 -0.61 -5.72 -4.02
CA VAL A 173 -0.24 -6.85 -3.16
C VAL A 173 0.10 -6.42 -1.72
N ILE A 174 0.04 -5.12 -1.42
CA ILE A 174 0.43 -4.52 -0.14
C ILE A 174 1.86 -4.94 0.24
N GLY A 175 2.87 -4.38 -0.47
CA GLY A 175 4.28 -4.76 -0.31
C GLY A 175 4.80 -4.71 1.12
N LYS A 176 4.20 -3.86 1.98
CA LYS A 176 4.49 -3.79 3.42
C LYS A 176 4.32 -5.13 4.16
N VAL A 177 3.37 -5.97 3.74
CA VAL A 177 3.16 -7.30 4.34
C VAL A 177 4.37 -8.20 4.07
N TYR A 178 4.90 -8.18 2.86
CA TYR A 178 6.10 -8.95 2.50
C TYR A 178 7.34 -8.45 3.25
N MET A 179 7.50 -7.13 3.39
CA MET A 179 8.58 -6.53 4.18
C MET A 179 8.46 -6.90 5.66
N LEU A 180 7.23 -6.97 6.20
CA LEU A 180 6.99 -7.41 7.58
C LEU A 180 7.38 -8.88 7.78
N LEU A 181 6.97 -9.75 6.87
CA LEU A 181 7.29 -11.18 6.93
C LEU A 181 8.79 -11.45 6.79
N ASP A 182 9.51 -10.57 6.08
CA ASP A 182 10.98 -10.61 5.93
C ASP A 182 11.73 -9.96 7.12
N GLY A 183 11.01 -9.46 8.13
CA GLY A 183 11.60 -8.89 9.36
C GLY A 183 12.14 -7.46 9.22
N GLN A 184 11.83 -6.74 8.15
CA GLN A 184 12.36 -5.39 7.90
C GLN A 184 11.99 -4.36 8.98
N PHE A 185 10.96 -4.64 9.77
CA PHE A 185 10.46 -3.74 10.82
C PHE A 185 10.73 -4.22 12.25
N ASP A 186 11.37 -5.39 12.45
CA ASP A 186 11.46 -6.08 13.74
C ASP A 186 12.21 -5.30 14.83
N ASP A 187 13.17 -4.45 14.46
CA ASP A 187 13.99 -3.69 15.40
C ASP A 187 13.53 -2.23 15.60
N LEU A 188 12.41 -1.83 14.96
CA LEU A 188 11.84 -0.49 15.12
C LEU A 188 11.26 -0.29 16.52
N ASP A 189 11.55 0.88 17.11
CA ASP A 189 10.87 1.34 18.33
C ASP A 189 9.55 2.04 18.00
N VAL A 190 9.47 2.74 16.85
CA VAL A 190 8.29 3.47 16.34
C VAL A 190 8.26 3.39 14.82
N CYS A 191 7.06 3.24 14.27
CA CYS A 191 6.80 3.38 12.85
C CYS A 191 5.69 4.40 12.62
N LEU A 192 5.93 5.37 11.73
CA LEU A 192 5.00 6.44 11.39
C LEU A 192 4.63 6.36 9.92
N HIS A 193 3.36 6.63 9.66
CA HIS A 193 2.81 6.66 8.31
C HIS A 193 1.84 7.83 8.16
N TRP A 194 1.64 8.31 6.94
CA TRP A 194 0.59 9.27 6.63
C TRP A 194 -0.08 8.92 5.30
N HIS A 195 -1.27 9.43 5.08
CA HIS A 195 -1.97 9.22 3.82
C HIS A 195 -2.70 10.50 3.40
N PRO A 196 -2.67 10.90 2.11
CA PRO A 196 -3.45 12.01 1.60
C PRO A 196 -4.93 11.86 1.90
N SER A 197 -5.58 12.93 2.37
CA SER A 197 -7.00 12.92 2.70
C SER A 197 -7.61 14.30 2.50
N THR A 198 -8.95 14.40 2.61
CA THR A 198 -9.70 15.65 2.52
C THR A 198 -9.58 16.51 3.77
N ARG A 199 -9.03 15.98 4.85
CA ARG A 199 -8.84 16.67 6.13
C ARG A 199 -7.46 16.39 6.69
N THR A 200 -6.87 17.38 7.35
CA THR A 200 -5.66 17.21 8.15
C THR A 200 -6.08 16.78 9.56
N ASN A 201 -5.83 15.52 9.89
CA ASN A 201 -6.12 14.93 11.21
C ASN A 201 -5.19 13.75 11.46
N VAL A 202 -5.15 13.29 12.70
CA VAL A 202 -4.53 12.03 13.06
C VAL A 202 -5.57 10.91 12.88
N TRP A 203 -5.18 9.86 12.20
CA TRP A 203 -6.02 8.68 12.05
C TRP A 203 -6.00 7.87 13.36
N ALA A 204 -7.10 7.91 14.08
CA ALA A 204 -7.27 7.19 15.34
C ALA A 204 -8.25 6.00 15.22
N GLY A 205 -8.51 5.55 14.00
CA GLY A 205 -9.37 4.41 13.70
C GLY A 205 -8.61 3.15 13.31
N SER A 206 -9.32 2.02 13.24
CA SER A 206 -8.83 0.80 12.64
C SER A 206 -9.06 0.81 11.12
N SER A 207 -8.37 -0.05 10.40
CA SER A 207 -8.68 -0.44 9.01
C SER A 207 -9.45 -1.75 9.00
N LYS A 208 -10.00 -2.14 7.85
CA LYS A 208 -10.46 -3.53 7.66
C LYS A 208 -9.29 -4.46 7.41
N ALA A 209 -9.36 -5.66 7.98
CA ALA A 209 -8.52 -6.78 7.55
C ALA A 209 -8.93 -7.23 6.14
N LEU A 210 -8.01 -7.86 5.40
CA LEU A 210 -8.18 -8.21 3.99
C LEU A 210 -7.45 -9.50 3.65
N ILE A 211 -8.13 -10.40 2.90
CA ILE A 211 -7.47 -11.39 2.05
C ILE A 211 -7.78 -11.08 0.59
N SER A 212 -6.72 -10.96 -0.22
CA SER A 212 -6.77 -10.80 -1.67
C SER A 212 -6.36 -12.10 -2.34
N ALA A 213 -7.21 -12.65 -3.21
CA ALA A 213 -6.89 -13.90 -3.88
C ALA A 213 -7.49 -14.01 -5.29
N LYS A 214 -6.75 -14.67 -6.17
CA LYS A 214 -7.18 -15.03 -7.52
C LYS A 214 -7.59 -16.50 -7.56
N PHE A 215 -8.81 -16.73 -8.05
CA PHE A 215 -9.36 -18.04 -8.31
C PHE A 215 -9.33 -18.27 -9.82
N THR A 216 -8.50 -19.22 -10.25
CA THR A 216 -8.35 -19.58 -11.66
C THR A 216 -8.93 -20.98 -11.89
N PHE A 217 -9.80 -21.07 -12.88
CA PHE A 217 -10.34 -22.34 -13.33
C PHE A 217 -9.72 -22.70 -14.67
N ASP A 218 -9.24 -23.94 -14.80
CA ASP A 218 -8.77 -24.54 -16.03
C ASP A 218 -9.82 -25.55 -16.51
N GLY A 219 -10.33 -25.32 -17.70
CA GLY A 219 -11.34 -26.13 -18.37
C GLY A 219 -10.81 -26.82 -19.64
N ILE A 220 -11.70 -27.13 -20.58
CA ILE A 220 -11.37 -27.77 -21.84
C ILE A 220 -12.02 -26.96 -22.97
N SER A 221 -11.20 -26.53 -23.95
CA SER A 221 -11.70 -25.83 -25.13
C SER A 221 -12.47 -26.75 -26.07
N ALA A 222 -13.53 -26.23 -26.69
CA ALA A 222 -14.26 -26.90 -27.74
C ALA A 222 -14.96 -25.86 -28.65
N HIS A 223 -15.40 -26.27 -29.82
CA HIS A 223 -16.23 -25.41 -30.67
C HIS A 223 -17.65 -25.34 -30.06
N ALA A 224 -18.03 -24.15 -29.57
CA ALA A 224 -19.26 -23.98 -28.79
C ALA A 224 -20.56 -24.38 -29.50
N ALA A 225 -20.60 -24.34 -30.86
CA ALA A 225 -21.76 -24.77 -31.64
C ALA A 225 -21.57 -26.14 -32.28
N GLY A 226 -20.33 -26.60 -32.55
CA GLY A 226 -20.07 -27.81 -33.30
C GLY A 226 -19.95 -29.07 -32.45
N SER A 227 -19.31 -28.94 -31.27
CA SER A 227 -19.03 -30.07 -30.35
C SER A 227 -18.88 -29.61 -28.90
N PRO A 228 -19.87 -28.86 -28.35
CA PRO A 228 -19.75 -28.30 -26.99
C PRO A 228 -19.62 -29.38 -25.89
N GLU A 229 -20.13 -30.57 -26.13
CA GLU A 229 -20.06 -31.73 -25.21
C GLU A 229 -18.62 -32.15 -24.87
N ASN A 230 -17.65 -31.81 -25.75
CA ASN A 230 -16.23 -32.08 -25.54
C ASN A 230 -15.54 -30.97 -24.70
N GLY A 231 -16.21 -29.82 -24.46
CA GLY A 231 -15.71 -28.70 -23.70
C GLY A 231 -16.03 -28.76 -22.23
N ARG A 232 -15.31 -27.97 -21.45
CA ARG A 232 -15.60 -27.64 -20.03
C ARG A 232 -15.30 -26.16 -19.85
N SER A 233 -16.34 -25.39 -19.64
CA SER A 233 -16.21 -23.92 -19.56
C SER A 233 -15.66 -23.48 -18.20
N ALA A 234 -14.49 -22.88 -18.22
CA ALA A 234 -13.91 -22.25 -17.03
C ALA A 234 -14.68 -20.99 -16.63
N LEU A 235 -15.28 -20.28 -17.58
CA LEU A 235 -16.11 -19.12 -17.30
C LEU A 235 -17.36 -19.50 -16.51
N ASP A 236 -18.03 -20.61 -16.85
CA ASP A 236 -19.19 -21.09 -16.11
C ASP A 236 -18.84 -21.38 -14.64
N ALA A 237 -17.63 -21.88 -14.37
CA ALA A 237 -17.16 -22.08 -13.00
C ALA A 237 -17.02 -20.73 -12.26
N VAL A 238 -16.45 -19.71 -12.89
CA VAL A 238 -16.36 -18.36 -12.33
C VAL A 238 -17.75 -17.78 -12.05
N GLU A 239 -18.69 -17.93 -12.99
CA GLU A 239 -20.07 -17.43 -12.81
C GLU A 239 -20.80 -18.14 -11.67
N LEU A 240 -20.71 -19.46 -11.59
CA LEU A 240 -21.29 -20.24 -10.49
C LEU A 240 -20.68 -19.87 -9.14
N MET A 241 -19.35 -19.70 -9.08
CA MET A 241 -18.67 -19.20 -7.88
C MET A 241 -19.23 -17.84 -7.47
N ASN A 242 -19.32 -16.89 -8.41
CA ASN A 242 -19.81 -15.54 -8.14
C ASN A 242 -21.27 -15.54 -7.65
N VAL A 243 -22.12 -16.37 -8.22
CA VAL A 243 -23.50 -16.56 -7.74
C VAL A 243 -23.53 -17.14 -6.33
N GLY A 244 -22.70 -18.14 -6.04
CA GLY A 244 -22.60 -18.74 -4.71
C GLY A 244 -22.13 -17.73 -3.66
N VAL A 245 -21.12 -16.91 -3.97
CA VAL A 245 -20.65 -15.84 -3.09
C VAL A 245 -21.71 -14.75 -2.90
N ASN A 246 -22.51 -14.45 -3.92
CA ASN A 246 -23.62 -13.49 -3.78
C ASN A 246 -24.69 -13.98 -2.79
N PHE A 247 -25.01 -15.29 -2.78
CA PHE A 247 -25.90 -15.88 -1.77
C PHE A 247 -25.26 -15.91 -0.37
N MET A 248 -23.96 -16.18 -0.29
CA MET A 248 -23.22 -16.12 0.97
C MET A 248 -23.31 -14.76 1.66
N ARG A 249 -23.36 -13.65 0.90
CA ARG A 249 -23.42 -12.28 1.46
C ARG A 249 -24.63 -12.07 2.37
N GLU A 250 -25.73 -12.76 2.16
CA GLU A 250 -26.90 -12.70 3.05
C GLU A 250 -26.59 -13.15 4.49
N HIS A 251 -25.54 -13.95 4.66
CA HIS A 251 -25.19 -14.60 5.94
C HIS A 251 -23.89 -14.08 6.53
N THR A 252 -23.39 -12.93 6.05
CA THR A 252 -22.20 -12.27 6.62
C THR A 252 -22.58 -11.12 7.54
N LYS A 253 -21.67 -10.72 8.44
CA LYS A 253 -21.84 -9.53 9.27
C LYS A 253 -21.91 -8.26 8.39
N GLU A 254 -22.51 -7.18 8.90
CA GLU A 254 -22.68 -5.93 8.15
C GLU A 254 -21.35 -5.27 7.75
N ASP A 255 -20.30 -5.48 8.52
CA ASP A 255 -18.94 -4.95 8.26
C ASP A 255 -18.19 -5.71 7.17
N ALA A 256 -18.63 -6.93 6.81
CA ALA A 256 -18.00 -7.71 5.75
C ALA A 256 -18.17 -7.07 4.36
N ARG A 257 -17.12 -7.17 3.54
CA ARG A 257 -17.13 -6.74 2.14
C ARG A 257 -16.47 -7.79 1.27
N LEU A 258 -17.19 -8.27 0.28
CA LEU A 258 -16.69 -9.22 -0.70
C LEU A 258 -16.79 -8.56 -2.07
N HIS A 259 -15.67 -8.24 -2.67
CA HIS A 259 -15.59 -7.58 -3.98
C HIS A 259 -14.88 -8.51 -4.95
N TYR A 260 -15.22 -8.43 -6.23
CA TYR A 260 -14.48 -9.16 -7.24
C TYR A 260 -14.50 -8.48 -8.61
N VAL A 261 -13.54 -8.86 -9.41
CA VAL A 261 -13.49 -8.58 -10.85
C VAL A 261 -13.11 -9.84 -11.59
N ILE A 262 -13.71 -10.09 -12.74
CA ILE A 262 -13.27 -11.14 -13.67
C ILE A 262 -12.10 -10.57 -14.48
N THR A 263 -10.89 -11.08 -14.24
CA THR A 263 -9.68 -10.62 -14.92
C THR A 263 -9.41 -11.36 -16.23
N ASN A 264 -9.98 -12.56 -16.36
CA ASN A 264 -10.00 -13.33 -17.61
C ASN A 264 -11.31 -14.10 -17.72
N GLY A 265 -12.10 -13.83 -18.74
CA GLY A 265 -13.39 -14.49 -19.03
C GLY A 265 -13.40 -15.31 -20.33
N GLY A 266 -12.23 -15.50 -20.96
CA GLY A 266 -12.13 -16.16 -22.28
C GLY A 266 -11.93 -15.16 -23.42
N GLY A 267 -11.93 -15.64 -24.67
CA GLY A 267 -11.62 -14.82 -25.85
C GLY A 267 -12.82 -14.57 -26.76
N ALA A 268 -13.40 -15.60 -27.34
CA ALA A 268 -14.47 -15.51 -28.32
C ALA A 268 -15.67 -16.39 -27.95
N PRO A 269 -16.92 -15.96 -28.20
CA PRO A 269 -18.11 -16.66 -27.72
C PRO A 269 -18.36 -18.00 -28.45
N ASN A 270 -17.74 -18.24 -29.57
CA ASN A 270 -17.81 -19.51 -30.32
C ASN A 270 -16.76 -20.55 -29.86
N VAL A 271 -15.96 -20.21 -28.84
CA VAL A 271 -14.95 -21.09 -28.22
C VAL A 271 -15.29 -21.26 -26.74
N VAL A 272 -15.49 -22.51 -26.29
CA VAL A 272 -15.66 -22.82 -24.85
C VAL A 272 -14.41 -22.35 -24.10
N PRO A 273 -14.50 -21.43 -23.12
CA PRO A 273 -13.34 -20.85 -22.45
C PRO A 273 -12.54 -21.91 -21.68
N PRO A 274 -11.29 -22.20 -22.08
CA PRO A 274 -10.46 -23.18 -21.40
C PRO A 274 -9.82 -22.66 -20.11
N LYS A 275 -9.84 -21.34 -19.89
CA LYS A 275 -9.29 -20.68 -18.70
C LYS A 275 -10.09 -19.44 -18.38
N ALA A 276 -10.43 -19.29 -17.10
CA ALA A 276 -11.02 -18.06 -16.56
C ALA A 276 -10.47 -17.77 -15.16
N THR A 277 -10.39 -16.50 -14.82
CA THR A 277 -9.86 -16.04 -13.54
C THR A 277 -10.72 -14.93 -12.96
N VAL A 278 -11.08 -15.05 -11.69
CA VAL A 278 -11.74 -14.02 -10.91
C VAL A 278 -10.85 -13.64 -9.72
N TRP A 279 -10.70 -12.34 -9.49
CA TRP A 279 -9.92 -11.79 -8.39
C TRP A 279 -10.87 -11.26 -7.32
N TYR A 280 -10.74 -11.77 -6.10
CA TYR A 280 -11.56 -11.43 -4.93
C TYR A 280 -10.78 -10.67 -3.88
N PHE A 281 -11.45 -9.67 -3.29
CA PHE A 281 -11.12 -9.10 -1.98
C PHE A 281 -12.18 -9.53 -0.97
N VAL A 282 -11.73 -10.16 0.12
CA VAL A 282 -12.57 -10.53 1.28
C VAL A 282 -12.12 -9.68 2.46
N ARG A 283 -13.02 -8.83 2.98
CA ARG A 283 -12.72 -7.85 4.04
C ARG A 283 -13.71 -7.95 5.18
N ALA A 284 -13.22 -7.71 6.41
CA ALA A 284 -14.03 -7.50 7.62
C ALA A 284 -13.27 -6.63 8.61
N ASP A 285 -13.92 -6.21 9.71
CA ASP A 285 -13.27 -5.40 10.75
C ASP A 285 -12.27 -6.22 11.57
N LYS A 286 -12.37 -7.57 11.55
CA LYS A 286 -11.46 -8.50 12.23
C LYS A 286 -10.93 -9.55 11.27
N HIS A 287 -9.65 -9.85 11.40
CA HIS A 287 -9.00 -10.86 10.56
C HIS A 287 -9.60 -12.26 10.73
N GLU A 288 -10.01 -12.64 11.95
CA GLU A 288 -10.70 -13.93 12.20
C GLU A 288 -11.99 -14.10 11.38
N ASP A 289 -12.74 -12.99 11.17
CA ASP A 289 -13.92 -13.01 10.31
C ASP A 289 -13.53 -13.13 8.83
N VAL A 290 -12.42 -12.48 8.42
CA VAL A 290 -11.90 -12.58 7.05
C VAL A 290 -11.49 -14.02 6.74
N GLU A 291 -10.74 -14.68 7.63
CA GLU A 291 -10.36 -16.11 7.47
C GLU A 291 -11.60 -17.01 7.35
N TYR A 292 -12.61 -16.80 8.21
CA TYR A 292 -13.85 -17.54 8.16
C TYR A 292 -14.58 -17.36 6.83
N TYR A 293 -14.72 -16.13 6.34
CA TYR A 293 -15.38 -15.85 5.07
C TYR A 293 -14.55 -16.31 3.88
N PHE A 294 -13.24 -16.18 3.92
CA PHE A 294 -12.36 -16.65 2.85
C PHE A 294 -12.42 -18.17 2.69
N LYS A 295 -12.46 -18.90 3.82
CA LYS A 295 -12.68 -20.35 3.78
C LYS A 295 -14.00 -20.70 3.09
N TRP A 296 -15.08 -19.99 3.40
CA TRP A 296 -16.38 -20.22 2.76
C TRP A 296 -16.35 -19.88 1.26
N VAL A 297 -15.68 -18.78 0.85
CA VAL A 297 -15.46 -18.46 -0.56
C VAL A 297 -14.71 -19.59 -1.28
N ARG A 298 -13.70 -20.19 -0.64
CA ARG A 298 -13.01 -21.36 -1.19
C ARG A 298 -13.92 -22.59 -1.33
N ASP A 299 -14.73 -22.88 -0.31
CA ASP A 299 -15.67 -24.00 -0.36
C ASP A 299 -16.68 -23.82 -1.52
N ILE A 300 -17.12 -22.61 -1.79
CA ILE A 300 -17.98 -22.26 -2.95
C ILE A 300 -17.22 -22.48 -4.26
N ALA A 301 -15.97 -22.04 -4.36
CA ALA A 301 -15.14 -22.23 -5.56
C ALA A 301 -14.90 -23.72 -5.85
N GLU A 302 -14.65 -24.54 -4.83
CA GLU A 302 -14.53 -26.00 -4.95
C GLU A 302 -15.87 -26.64 -5.38
N GLY A 303 -17.00 -26.09 -4.93
CA GLY A 303 -18.33 -26.47 -5.42
C GLY A 303 -18.49 -26.19 -6.92
N ALA A 304 -18.09 -25.00 -7.37
CA ALA A 304 -18.13 -24.63 -8.78
C ALA A 304 -17.21 -25.51 -9.64
N GLU A 305 -16.01 -25.83 -9.19
CA GLU A 305 -15.10 -26.78 -9.82
C GLU A 305 -15.78 -28.14 -10.09
N LYS A 306 -16.42 -28.69 -9.06
CA LYS A 306 -17.11 -29.99 -9.16
C LYS A 306 -18.29 -29.92 -10.13
N MET A 307 -19.10 -28.87 -10.08
CA MET A 307 -20.26 -28.70 -10.97
C MET A 307 -19.87 -28.60 -12.43
N THR A 308 -18.76 -27.90 -12.75
CA THR A 308 -18.32 -27.65 -14.12
C THR A 308 -17.29 -28.66 -14.63
N ARG A 309 -16.76 -29.51 -13.75
CA ARG A 309 -15.67 -30.46 -14.03
C ARG A 309 -14.41 -29.76 -14.57
N THR A 310 -14.14 -28.57 -14.11
CA THR A 310 -12.92 -27.80 -14.33
C THR A 310 -11.90 -28.10 -13.23
N LYS A 311 -10.71 -27.46 -13.26
CA LYS A 311 -9.70 -27.58 -12.23
C LYS A 311 -9.43 -26.21 -11.61
N LEU A 312 -9.62 -26.10 -10.29
CA LEU A 312 -9.39 -24.88 -9.53
C LEU A 312 -7.92 -24.74 -9.10
N SER A 313 -7.38 -23.55 -9.21
CA SER A 313 -6.20 -23.10 -8.48
C SER A 313 -6.47 -21.78 -7.80
N VAL A 314 -5.93 -21.59 -6.59
CA VAL A 314 -6.11 -20.38 -5.78
C VAL A 314 -4.74 -19.81 -5.47
N GLN A 315 -4.54 -18.53 -5.82
CA GLN A 315 -3.35 -17.77 -5.48
C GLN A 315 -3.77 -16.67 -4.50
N ILE A 316 -3.19 -16.65 -3.30
CA ILE A 316 -3.34 -15.56 -2.35
C ILE A 316 -2.27 -14.52 -2.70
N ASP A 317 -2.69 -13.29 -3.01
CA ASP A 317 -1.78 -12.18 -3.32
C ASP A 317 -1.36 -11.43 -2.06
N THR A 318 -2.27 -11.29 -1.08
CA THR A 318 -1.96 -10.70 0.23
C THR A 318 -2.96 -11.16 1.28
N ASP A 319 -2.52 -11.11 2.52
CA ASP A 319 -3.29 -11.40 3.73
C ASP A 319 -2.82 -10.44 4.83
N CYS A 320 -3.70 -9.54 5.26
CA CYS A 320 -3.34 -8.52 6.25
C CYS A 320 -4.43 -8.33 7.31
N HIS A 321 -3.95 -8.08 8.54
CA HIS A 321 -4.78 -7.76 9.69
C HIS A 321 -5.31 -6.33 9.65
N GLU A 322 -6.32 -6.08 10.46
CA GLU A 322 -6.78 -4.74 10.78
C GLU A 322 -5.70 -3.97 11.57
N LEU A 323 -5.71 -2.64 11.46
CA LEU A 323 -4.84 -1.81 12.28
C LEU A 323 -5.27 -1.81 13.74
N ILE A 324 -4.29 -2.00 14.63
CA ILE A 324 -4.46 -1.78 16.06
C ILE A 324 -4.07 -0.33 16.37
N GLN A 325 -5.02 0.43 16.92
CA GLN A 325 -4.81 1.82 17.26
C GLN A 325 -3.75 1.97 18.36
N ASN A 326 -2.79 2.89 18.14
CA ASN A 326 -1.82 3.31 19.14
C ASN A 326 -2.18 4.70 19.68
N THR A 327 -2.99 4.74 20.74
CA THR A 327 -3.50 6.00 21.33
C THR A 327 -2.37 6.94 21.78
N PRO A 328 -1.32 6.51 22.50
CA PRO A 328 -0.22 7.41 22.88
C PRO A 328 0.49 8.06 21.70
N LEU A 329 0.79 7.32 20.64
CA LEU A 329 1.40 7.88 19.43
C LEU A 329 0.43 8.82 18.69
N SER A 330 -0.85 8.50 18.65
CA SER A 330 -1.88 9.36 18.05
C SER A 330 -2.02 10.69 18.79
N GLU A 331 -2.00 10.67 20.11
CA GLU A 331 -2.04 11.88 20.94
C GLU A 331 -0.78 12.74 20.74
N LEU A 332 0.39 12.12 20.71
CA LEU A 332 1.65 12.80 20.43
C LEU A 332 1.64 13.45 19.03
N LEU A 333 1.17 12.73 18.02
CA LEU A 333 1.06 13.21 16.65
C LEU A 333 0.07 14.37 16.54
N PHE A 334 -1.04 14.31 17.29
CA PHE A 334 -2.06 15.38 17.32
C PHE A 334 -1.55 16.64 18.02
N ALA A 335 -0.71 16.50 19.04
CA ALA A 335 -0.13 17.63 19.79
C ALA A 335 0.94 18.40 18.99
N ASN A 336 1.52 17.78 17.96
CA ASN A 336 2.55 18.35 17.09
C ASN A 336 1.97 18.88 15.77
#